data_beefe543cc6102489b218d8e0528b463
#
_entry.id   beefe543cc6102489b218d8e0528b463
#
_cell.length_a   1.000
_cell.length_b   1.000
_cell.length_c   1.000
_cell.angle_alpha   90.00
_cell.angle_beta   90.00
_cell.angle_gamma   90.00
#
_symmetry.space_group_name_H-M   'P 1'
#
loop_
_entity.id
_entity.type
_entity.pdbx_description
1 polymer ?
#
loop_
_entity_poly.entity_id
_entity_poly.type
_entity_poly.pdbx_seq_one_letter_code
_entity_poly.pdbx_strand_id
1 'polypeptide(L)'
;MGSKLFLDGLPPSFSTQQLKDLLAPFGTVLSALVMIDPAGKSLRMGKVEMSTPRDAERAIQKLHRSHLQGRLLLVFKQRNQGGSTGQEKKGAP
;
A
#
# COMPACT_ATOMS: atom_id res chain seq x y z
N MET A 1 13.00 -10.02 4.61
CA MET A 1 12.88 -8.69 4.06
C MET A 1 11.46 -8.42 3.65
N GLY A 2 10.95 -7.29 4.07
CA GLY A 2 9.58 -6.93 3.78
C GLY A 2 9.41 -6.34 2.40
N SER A 3 8.18 -6.25 1.96
CA SER A 3 7.80 -5.54 0.75
C SER A 3 6.78 -4.49 1.09
N LYS A 4 6.97 -3.30 0.57
CA LYS A 4 6.11 -2.17 0.87
C LYS A 4 5.12 -1.93 -0.26
N LEU A 5 3.90 -1.61 0.13
CA LEU A 5 2.81 -1.33 -0.79
C LEU A 5 2.25 0.05 -0.50
N PHE A 6 1.82 0.72 -1.57
CA PHE A 6 1.00 1.92 -1.46
C PHE A 6 -0.42 1.59 -1.88
N LEU A 7 -1.37 2.11 -1.14
CA LEU A 7 -2.78 1.98 -1.47
C LEU A 7 -3.36 3.37 -1.65
N ASP A 8 -4.15 3.56 -2.71
CA ASP A 8 -4.80 4.83 -3.01
C ASP A 8 -6.29 4.58 -3.21
N GLY A 9 -7.11 5.53 -2.78
CA GLY A 9 -8.55 5.40 -2.89
C GLY A 9 -9.21 4.84 -1.65
N LEU A 10 -8.55 4.92 -0.50
CA LEU A 10 -9.14 4.48 0.76
C LEU A 10 -10.32 5.36 1.12
N PRO A 11 -11.35 4.80 1.80
CA PRO A 11 -12.45 5.64 2.32
C PRO A 11 -11.93 6.68 3.30
N PRO A 12 -12.58 7.84 3.40
CA PRO A 12 -12.10 8.91 4.28
C PRO A 12 -11.99 8.54 5.75
N SER A 13 -12.81 7.61 6.20
CA SER A 13 -12.81 7.21 7.61
C SER A 13 -12.02 5.93 7.88
N PHE A 14 -11.28 5.45 6.88
CA PHE A 14 -10.54 4.20 7.01
C PHE A 14 -9.40 4.37 8.02
N SER A 15 -9.35 3.46 9.01
CA SER A 15 -8.33 3.53 10.06
C SER A 15 -7.13 2.66 9.70
N THR A 16 -6.04 2.87 10.42
CA THR A 16 -4.85 2.03 10.29
C THR A 16 -5.18 0.58 10.62
N GLN A 17 -6.02 0.35 11.63
CA GLN A 17 -6.41 -1.03 11.97
C GLN A 17 -7.20 -1.68 10.83
N GLN A 18 -8.10 -0.92 10.22
CA GLN A 18 -8.85 -1.44 9.07
C GLN A 18 -7.92 -1.75 7.90
N LEU A 19 -6.88 -0.94 7.71
CA LEU A 19 -5.89 -1.19 6.68
C LEU A 19 -5.14 -2.49 6.94
N LYS A 20 -4.73 -2.72 8.19
CA LYS A 20 -4.09 -3.99 8.56
C LYS A 20 -5.02 -5.17 8.30
N ASP A 21 -6.28 -5.03 8.68
CA ASP A 21 -7.25 -6.10 8.50
C ASP A 21 -7.48 -6.40 7.02
N LEU A 22 -7.43 -5.38 6.19
CA LEU A 22 -7.62 -5.56 4.75
C LEU A 22 -6.51 -6.41 4.15
N LEU A 23 -5.28 -6.24 4.62
CA LEU A 23 -4.13 -6.95 4.08
C LEU A 23 -3.84 -8.27 4.77
N ALA A 24 -4.37 -8.47 5.98
CA ALA A 24 -4.08 -9.66 6.79
C ALA A 24 -4.37 -10.99 6.07
N PRO A 25 -5.43 -11.12 5.25
CA PRO A 25 -5.69 -12.39 4.56
C PRO A 25 -4.60 -12.81 3.58
N PHE A 26 -3.72 -11.90 3.20
CA PHE A 26 -2.70 -12.19 2.20
C PHE A 26 -1.35 -12.52 2.80
N GLY A 27 -1.20 -12.35 4.11
CA GLY A 27 0.04 -12.68 4.78
C GLY A 27 0.27 -11.83 6.01
N THR A 28 1.45 -11.91 6.57
CA THR A 28 1.78 -11.15 7.76
C THR A 28 2.03 -9.69 7.43
N VAL A 29 1.31 -8.80 8.09
CA VAL A 29 1.48 -7.36 7.95
C VAL A 29 2.46 -6.89 9.01
N LEU A 30 3.62 -6.40 8.59
CA LEU A 30 4.65 -5.92 9.50
C LEU A 30 4.33 -4.52 10.00
N SER A 31 3.80 -3.68 9.13
CA SER A 31 3.40 -2.34 9.52
C SER A 31 2.32 -1.84 8.56
N ALA A 32 1.51 -0.91 9.04
CA ALA A 32 0.48 -0.27 8.24
C ALA A 32 0.27 1.13 8.77
N LEU A 33 -0.02 2.06 7.87
CA LEU A 33 -0.25 3.45 8.24
C LEU A 33 -1.16 4.09 7.21
N VAL A 34 -2.25 4.69 7.68
CA VAL A 34 -3.08 5.57 6.85
C VAL A 34 -2.47 6.96 6.90
N MET A 35 -2.17 7.53 5.74
CA MET A 35 -1.52 8.83 5.67
C MET A 35 -2.54 9.93 5.94
N ILE A 36 -2.12 10.93 6.71
CA ILE A 36 -2.97 12.07 7.03
C ILE A 36 -2.22 13.35 6.71
N ASP A 37 -2.99 14.43 6.46
CA ASP A 37 -2.40 15.74 6.22
C ASP A 37 -2.12 16.45 7.54
N PRO A 38 -1.47 17.62 7.52
CA PRO A 38 -1.17 18.34 8.77
C PRO A 38 -2.40 18.74 9.58
N ALA A 39 -3.57 18.79 8.95
CA ALA A 39 -4.81 19.11 9.67
C ALA A 39 -5.48 17.86 10.23
N GLY A 40 -4.86 16.68 10.05
CA GLY A 40 -5.40 15.43 10.56
C GLY A 40 -6.40 14.74 9.65
N LYS A 41 -6.59 15.23 8.44
CA LYS A 41 -7.52 14.61 7.50
C LYS A 41 -6.83 13.50 6.74
N SER A 42 -7.56 12.43 6.46
CA SER A 42 -7.02 11.33 5.68
C SER A 42 -6.71 11.78 4.25
N LEU A 43 -5.53 11.43 3.77
CA LEU A 43 -5.16 11.61 2.37
C LEU A 43 -5.72 10.49 1.51
N ARG A 44 -6.46 9.54 2.11
CA ARG A 44 -7.05 8.38 1.45
C ARG A 44 -5.99 7.49 0.83
N MET A 45 -4.79 7.54 1.38
CA MET A 45 -3.66 6.73 0.96
C MET A 45 -3.11 5.99 2.16
N GLY A 46 -2.56 4.82 1.90
CA GLY A 46 -1.95 4.04 2.96
C GLY A 46 -0.63 3.44 2.53
N LYS A 47 0.18 3.13 3.52
CA LYS A 47 1.41 2.38 3.34
C LYS A 47 1.31 1.11 4.15
N VAL A 48 1.70 0.00 3.55
CA VAL A 48 1.71 -1.29 4.23
C VAL A 48 3.02 -1.98 3.92
N GLU A 49 3.59 -2.62 4.94
CA GLU A 49 4.75 -3.48 4.72
C GLU A 49 4.33 -4.90 5.03
N MET A 50 4.48 -5.78 4.03
CA MET A 50 4.23 -7.21 4.19
C MET A 50 5.53 -7.93 4.46
N SER A 51 5.45 -9.10 5.10
CA SER A 51 6.64 -9.83 5.52
C SER A 51 7.41 -10.41 4.35
N THR A 52 6.75 -10.70 3.23
CA THR A 52 7.42 -11.29 2.06
C THR A 52 6.94 -10.62 0.78
N PRO A 53 7.79 -10.61 -0.27
CA PRO A 53 7.37 -10.12 -1.58
C PRO A 53 6.20 -10.91 -2.17
N ARG A 54 6.14 -12.21 -1.89
CA ARG A 54 5.06 -13.06 -2.40
C ARG A 54 3.71 -12.61 -1.84
N ASP A 55 3.66 -12.32 -0.55
CA ASP A 55 2.43 -11.86 0.09
C ASP A 55 2.01 -10.51 -0.48
N ALA A 56 2.98 -9.62 -0.71
CA ALA A 56 2.71 -8.32 -1.30
C ALA A 56 2.13 -8.47 -2.72
N GLU A 57 2.72 -9.36 -3.53
CA GLU A 57 2.23 -9.62 -4.88
C GLU A 57 0.80 -10.13 -4.86
N ARG A 58 0.52 -11.04 -3.94
CA ARG A 58 -0.81 -11.61 -3.80
C ARG A 58 -1.82 -10.53 -3.44
N ALA A 59 -1.45 -9.65 -2.52
CA ALA A 59 -2.33 -8.55 -2.13
C ALA A 59 -2.61 -7.63 -3.32
N ILE A 60 -1.59 -7.30 -4.11
CA ILE A 60 -1.78 -6.48 -5.29
C ILE A 60 -2.76 -7.13 -6.25
N GLN A 61 -2.56 -8.42 -6.54
CA GLN A 61 -3.41 -9.14 -7.50
C GLN A 61 -4.86 -9.15 -7.07
N LYS A 62 -5.12 -9.23 -5.77
CA LYS A 62 -6.49 -9.33 -5.27
C LYS A 62 -7.14 -7.98 -5.03
N LEU A 63 -6.36 -6.98 -4.65
CA LEU A 63 -6.92 -5.70 -4.23
C LEU A 63 -6.84 -4.61 -5.29
N HIS A 64 -5.87 -4.70 -6.19
CA HIS A 64 -5.71 -3.65 -7.21
C HIS A 64 -6.94 -3.59 -8.10
N ARG A 65 -7.52 -2.40 -8.23
CA ARG A 65 -8.73 -2.13 -9.00
C ARG A 65 -9.98 -2.79 -8.43
N SER A 66 -9.92 -3.25 -7.18
CA SER A 66 -11.13 -3.69 -6.50
C SER A 66 -11.89 -2.47 -5.98
N HIS A 67 -13.10 -2.71 -5.52
CA HIS A 67 -13.91 -1.64 -4.95
C HIS A 67 -14.00 -1.85 -3.44
N LEU A 68 -13.65 -0.79 -2.71
CA LEU A 68 -13.71 -0.78 -1.26
C LEU A 68 -14.70 0.28 -0.85
N GLN A 69 -15.85 -0.14 -0.29
CA GLN A 69 -16.93 0.77 0.08
C GLN A 69 -17.35 1.66 -1.10
N GLY A 70 -17.44 1.05 -2.29
CA GLY A 70 -17.85 1.75 -3.49
C GLY A 70 -16.78 2.59 -4.17
N ARG A 71 -15.56 2.59 -3.64
CA ARG A 71 -14.45 3.38 -4.19
C ARG A 71 -13.43 2.47 -4.84
N LEU A 72 -12.91 2.88 -5.97
CA LEU A 72 -11.87 2.13 -6.65
C LEU A 72 -10.58 2.20 -5.83
N LEU A 73 -10.05 1.02 -5.50
CA LEU A 73 -8.81 0.91 -4.74
C LEU A 73 -7.67 0.59 -5.68
N LEU A 74 -6.60 1.35 -5.61
CA LEU A 74 -5.39 1.10 -6.38
C LEU A 74 -4.28 0.68 -5.42
N VAL A 75 -3.58 -0.39 -5.77
CA VAL A 75 -2.51 -0.93 -4.93
C VAL A 75 -1.25 -1.03 -5.76
N PHE A 76 -0.18 -0.42 -5.27
CA PHE A 76 1.09 -0.38 -5.98
C PHE A 76 2.20 -0.92 -5.09
N LYS A 77 3.15 -1.59 -5.71
CA LYS A 77 4.35 -2.01 -5.01
C LYS A 77 5.29 -0.81 -4.91
N GLN A 78 5.75 -0.50 -3.71
CA GLN A 78 6.74 0.54 -3.51
C GLN A 78 8.11 -0.02 -3.80
N ARG A 79 8.85 0.64 -4.68
CA ARG A 79 10.22 0.25 -4.93
C ARG A 79 11.12 0.80 -3.85
N ASN A 80 11.95 -0.05 -3.39
CA ASN A 80 13.01 0.43 -2.55
C ASN A 80 13.98 1.14 -3.41
N GLN A 81 14.39 2.07 -3.00
CA GLN A 81 15.30 2.64 -3.77
C GLN A 81 16.61 2.35 -3.49
N GLY A 82 16.51 1.75 -3.41
CA GLY A 82 17.62 1.54 -3.16
C GLY A 82 18.45 1.86 -4.12
N GLY A 83 17.89 2.31 -4.30
CA GLY A 83 18.13 2.50 -5.09
C GLY A 83 17.96 2.85 -6.02
N SER A 84 17.99 3.11 -6.09
CA SER A 84 17.88 3.29 -6.93
C SER A 84 17.80 3.70 -7.76
N THR A 85 17.87 4.01 -7.82
CA THR A 85 17.78 4.22 -8.56
C THR A 85 17.57 4.39 -9.43
N GLY A 86 17.57 4.54 -9.60
CA GLY A 86 17.40 4.46 -10.20
C GLY A 86 16.97 4.70 -11.02
N GLN A 87 17.02 4.75 -11.02
CA GLN A 87 16.62 4.71 -11.59
C GLN A 87 16.14 4.89 -12.41
N GLU A 88 16.12 5.13 -12.35
CA GLU A 88 15.71 5.08 -12.91
C GLU A 88 15.52 5.45 -13.76
N LYS A 89 15.67 5.82 -13.91
CA LYS A 89 15.67 6.01 -14.47
C LYS A 89 15.63 6.00 -15.34
N LYS A 90 15.72 6.07 -15.36
CA LYS A 90 15.84 5.82 -15.88
C LYS A 90 15.76 5.63 -16.58
N GLY A 91 15.72 5.79 -16.60
CA GLY A 91 15.80 5.39 -16.90
C GLY A 91 15.85 5.65 -17.47
N ALA A 92 15.93 6.02 -17.38
CA ALA A 92 16.07 6.01 -17.61
C ALA A 92 16.30 6.17 -18.02
N PRO A 93 16.24 6.40 -18.22
CA PRO A 93 16.58 6.32 -18.47
C PRO A 93 16.71 6.40 -18.80
#